data_bc28fa5f58181b9174847fc1b94e4e97
#
_entry.id   bc28fa5f58181b9174847fc1b94e4e97
#
_cell.length_a   1.000
_cell.length_b   1.000
_cell.length_c   1.000
_cell.angle_alpha   90.00
_cell.angle_beta   90.00
_cell.angle_gamma   90.00
#
_symmetry.space_group_name_H-M   'P 1'
#
loop_
_entity.id
_entity.type
_entity.pdbx_description
1 polymer ?
#
loop_
_entity_poly.entity_id
_entity_poly.type
_entity_poly.pdbx_seq_one_letter_code
_entity_poly.pdbx_strand_id
1 'polypeptide(L)'
;MTTQHRPRVLVVEDDASVRRPLQKFLQIHHFDVTTAETSDEALDAIRQFKPEAAIVDLRLGRGNGRDVVVSMPPEVPVIIFSGVPTESSELERLRPKTRLIVKPFSLVLLVEALEEMLSLKTSET
;
A
#
# COMPACT_ATOMS: atom_id res chain seq x y z
N MET A 1 4.99 20.68 22.56
CA MET A 1 5.46 19.45 21.99
C MET A 1 4.46 18.88 21.01
N THR A 2 4.89 18.63 19.83
CA THR A 2 3.99 18.10 18.83
C THR A 2 4.01 16.59 18.83
N THR A 3 2.84 16.00 18.65
CA THR A 3 2.71 14.58 18.46
C THR A 3 2.96 14.29 16.98
N GLN A 4 3.88 13.38 16.72
CA GLN A 4 4.14 13.01 15.36
C GLN A 4 3.03 12.08 14.86
N HIS A 5 2.46 12.44 13.74
CA HIS A 5 1.48 11.58 13.11
C HIS A 5 2.20 10.45 12.39
N ARG A 6 1.75 9.22 12.63
CA ARG A 6 2.24 8.06 11.91
C ARG A 6 1.19 7.67 10.87
N PRO A 7 1.48 7.89 9.59
CA PRO A 7 0.47 7.57 8.57
C PRO A 7 0.12 6.09 8.61
N ARG A 8 -1.16 5.81 8.52
CA ARG A 8 -1.67 4.45 8.55
C ARG A 8 -1.56 3.83 7.16
N VAL A 9 -0.86 2.71 7.07
CA VAL A 9 -0.63 2.01 5.81
C VAL A 9 -1.17 0.59 5.90
N LEU A 10 -2.00 0.22 4.94
CA LEU A 10 -2.50 -1.15 4.83
C LEU A 10 -1.63 -1.90 3.83
N VAL A 11 -1.11 -3.05 4.24
CA VAL A 11 -0.32 -3.93 3.37
C VAL A 11 -1.13 -5.18 3.11
N VAL A 12 -1.44 -5.43 1.84
CA VAL A 12 -2.22 -6.60 1.43
C VAL A 12 -1.30 -7.53 0.64
N GLU A 13 -0.91 -8.62 1.27
CA GLU A 13 0.06 -9.56 0.71
C GLU A 13 -0.12 -10.90 1.42
N ASP A 14 -0.34 -11.96 0.67
CA ASP A 14 -0.55 -13.28 1.28
C ASP A 14 0.75 -14.01 1.59
N ASP A 15 1.85 -13.67 0.94
CA ASP A 15 3.13 -14.32 1.17
C ASP A 15 3.82 -13.71 2.38
N ALA A 16 3.94 -14.49 3.47
CA ALA A 16 4.53 -14.02 4.71
C ALA A 16 6.00 -13.62 4.53
N SER A 17 6.70 -14.24 3.58
CA SER A 17 8.12 -13.90 3.37
C SER A 17 8.28 -12.52 2.76
N VAL A 18 7.25 -11.99 2.13
CA VAL A 18 7.22 -10.62 1.61
C VAL A 18 6.56 -9.69 2.63
N ARG A 19 5.45 -10.12 3.19
CA ARG A 19 4.64 -9.29 4.08
C ARG A 19 5.37 -8.87 5.36
N ARG A 20 6.03 -9.82 6.01
CA ARG A 20 6.64 -9.56 7.33
C ARG A 20 7.81 -8.59 7.26
N PRO A 21 8.79 -8.79 6.37
CA PRO A 21 9.87 -7.82 6.25
C PRO A 21 9.36 -6.43 5.85
N LEU A 22 8.36 -6.39 4.98
CA LEU A 22 7.79 -5.14 4.54
C LEU A 22 7.13 -4.40 5.70
N GLN A 23 6.32 -5.12 6.49
CA GLN A 23 5.70 -4.53 7.66
C GLN A 23 6.72 -3.95 8.62
N LYS A 24 7.76 -4.73 8.90
CA LYS A 24 8.79 -4.30 9.85
C LYS A 24 9.53 -3.07 9.33
N PHE A 25 9.88 -3.07 8.06
CA PHE A 25 10.61 -1.94 7.47
C PHE A 25 9.78 -0.66 7.53
N LEU A 26 8.49 -0.77 7.21
CA LEU A 26 7.61 0.39 7.28
C LEU A 26 7.45 0.90 8.71
N GLN A 27 7.35 -0.01 9.67
CA GLN A 27 7.24 0.39 11.07
C GLN A 27 8.50 1.14 11.54
N ILE A 28 9.66 0.71 11.08
CA ILE A 28 10.91 1.39 11.40
C ILE A 28 10.90 2.81 10.82
N HIS A 29 10.25 3.00 9.69
CA HIS A 29 10.17 4.31 9.05
C HIS A 29 8.94 5.11 9.50
N HIS A 30 8.41 4.75 10.67
CA HIS A 30 7.38 5.54 11.37
C HIS A 30 6.01 5.52 10.71
N PHE A 31 5.69 4.40 10.06
CA PHE A 31 4.32 4.16 9.59
C PHE A 31 3.60 3.26 10.60
N ASP A 32 2.31 3.49 10.72
CA ASP A 32 1.43 2.62 11.49
C ASP A 32 0.85 1.61 10.51
N VAL A 33 1.19 0.34 10.65
CA VAL A 33 0.93 -0.66 9.62
C VAL A 33 -0.08 -1.70 10.09
N THR A 34 -1.06 -1.96 9.26
CA THR A 34 -1.97 -3.10 9.41
C THR A 34 -1.80 -3.96 8.16
N THR A 35 -1.83 -5.28 8.34
CA THR A 35 -1.65 -6.20 7.22
C THR A 35 -2.92 -7.02 7.00
N ALA A 36 -3.09 -7.49 5.76
CA ALA A 36 -4.17 -8.39 5.39
C ALA A 36 -3.61 -9.42 4.42
N GLU A 37 -4.10 -10.65 4.52
CA GLU A 37 -3.64 -11.74 3.67
C GLU A 37 -4.64 -12.08 2.56
N THR A 38 -5.88 -11.64 2.72
CA THR A 38 -6.95 -11.92 1.76
C THR A 38 -7.67 -10.62 1.42
N SER A 39 -8.44 -10.66 0.34
CA SER A 39 -9.23 -9.49 -0.01
C SER A 39 -10.30 -9.19 1.04
N ASP A 40 -10.89 -10.22 1.64
CA ASP A 40 -11.90 -9.99 2.69
C ASP A 40 -11.31 -9.29 3.90
N GLU A 41 -10.14 -9.75 4.36
CA GLU A 41 -9.45 -9.08 5.45
C GLU A 41 -9.11 -7.64 5.10
N ALA A 42 -8.69 -7.42 3.86
CA ALA A 42 -8.33 -6.08 3.41
C ALA A 42 -9.54 -5.17 3.40
N LEU A 43 -10.69 -5.65 2.93
CA LEU A 43 -11.90 -4.84 2.92
C LEU A 43 -12.34 -4.46 4.32
N ASP A 44 -12.22 -5.38 5.27
CA ASP A 44 -12.50 -5.06 6.68
C ASP A 44 -11.53 -4.02 7.21
N ALA A 45 -10.25 -4.15 6.87
CA ALA A 45 -9.24 -3.20 7.33
C ALA A 45 -9.49 -1.80 6.77
N ILE A 46 -9.94 -1.71 5.52
CA ILE A 46 -10.27 -0.42 4.93
C ILE A 46 -11.33 0.30 5.77
N ARG A 47 -12.34 -0.44 6.21
CA ARG A 47 -13.42 0.15 6.99
C ARG A 47 -12.99 0.52 8.40
N GLN A 48 -12.21 -0.34 9.04
CA GLN A 48 -11.91 -0.18 10.48
C GLN A 48 -10.65 0.62 10.72
N PHE A 49 -9.60 0.35 9.96
CA PHE A 49 -8.32 1.00 10.12
C PHE A 49 -8.27 2.35 9.42
N LYS A 50 -9.04 2.52 8.36
CA LYS A 50 -9.08 3.74 7.54
C LYS A 50 -7.68 4.16 7.11
N PRO A 51 -7.03 3.33 6.29
CA PRO A 51 -5.65 3.61 5.90
C PRO A 51 -5.52 4.90 5.10
N GLU A 52 -4.38 5.55 5.27
CA GLU A 52 -4.05 6.76 4.53
C GLU A 52 -3.27 6.42 3.25
N ALA A 53 -2.77 5.20 3.16
CA ALA A 53 -2.14 4.66 1.96
C ALA A 53 -2.26 3.15 2.01
N ALA A 54 -2.11 2.50 0.87
CA ALA A 54 -2.15 1.04 0.83
C ALA A 54 -1.11 0.51 -0.15
N ILE A 55 -0.60 -0.68 0.16
CA ILE A 55 0.30 -1.43 -0.71
C ILE A 55 -0.40 -2.75 -0.96
N VAL A 56 -0.71 -3.05 -2.21
CA VAL A 56 -1.56 -4.18 -2.54
C VAL A 56 -0.91 -5.06 -3.61
N ASP A 57 -0.77 -6.35 -3.30
CA ASP A 57 -0.39 -7.33 -4.29
C ASP A 57 -1.64 -7.67 -5.11
N LEU A 58 -1.57 -7.54 -6.42
CA LEU A 58 -2.72 -7.87 -7.26
C LEU A 58 -3.02 -9.36 -7.27
N ARG A 59 -2.02 -10.20 -7.01
CA ARG A 59 -2.21 -11.64 -7.02
C ARG A 59 -2.23 -12.19 -5.61
N LEU A 60 -3.42 -12.34 -5.08
CA LEU A 60 -3.63 -12.92 -3.77
C LEU A 60 -4.10 -14.37 -3.95
N GLY A 61 -3.62 -15.25 -3.09
CA GLY A 61 -4.05 -16.64 -3.11
C GLY A 61 -5.53 -16.80 -2.82
N ARG A 62 -6.08 -15.90 -2.02
CA ARG A 62 -7.52 -15.88 -1.72
C ARG A 62 -8.05 -14.49 -2.01
N GLY A 63 -8.96 -14.42 -2.95
CA GLY A 63 -9.54 -13.16 -3.35
C GLY A 63 -8.74 -12.51 -4.44
N ASN A 64 -8.89 -11.20 -4.57
CA ASN A 64 -8.36 -10.47 -5.70
C ASN A 64 -7.89 -9.10 -5.25
N GLY A 65 -6.61 -8.81 -5.50
CA GLY A 65 -6.06 -7.51 -5.13
C GLY A 65 -6.73 -6.36 -5.87
N ARG A 66 -7.21 -6.61 -7.09
CA ARG A 66 -7.93 -5.58 -7.83
C ARG A 66 -9.16 -5.09 -7.07
N ASP A 67 -9.91 -6.02 -6.48
CA ASP A 67 -11.10 -5.62 -5.70
C ASP A 67 -10.73 -4.73 -4.53
N VAL A 68 -9.60 -5.00 -3.92
CA VAL A 68 -9.11 -4.17 -2.82
C VAL A 68 -8.80 -2.76 -3.32
N VAL A 69 -8.08 -2.67 -4.44
CA VAL A 69 -7.68 -1.38 -4.99
C VAL A 69 -8.88 -0.53 -5.33
N VAL A 70 -9.89 -1.11 -6.01
CA VAL A 70 -11.07 -0.34 -6.40
C VAL A 70 -11.93 0.04 -5.22
N SER A 71 -11.80 -0.66 -4.10
CA SER A 71 -12.57 -0.37 -2.89
C SER A 71 -11.97 0.74 -2.03
N MET A 72 -10.71 1.12 -2.31
CA MET A 72 -10.07 2.20 -1.56
C MET A 72 -10.69 3.53 -1.95
N PRO A 73 -10.84 4.46 -1.00
CA PRO A 73 -11.28 5.82 -1.37
C PRO A 73 -10.36 6.41 -2.43
N PRO A 74 -10.92 7.14 -3.41
CA PRO A 74 -10.11 7.63 -4.54
C PRO A 74 -8.94 8.53 -4.14
N GLU A 75 -9.07 9.22 -3.02
CA GLU A 75 -8.03 10.14 -2.57
C GLU A 75 -6.89 9.42 -1.86
N VAL A 76 -7.05 8.14 -1.51
CA VAL A 76 -6.02 7.38 -0.81
C VAL A 76 -5.02 6.82 -1.81
N PRO A 77 -3.73 7.16 -1.70
CA PRO A 77 -2.74 6.60 -2.63
C PRO A 77 -2.56 5.10 -2.44
N VAL A 78 -2.40 4.41 -3.55
CA VAL A 78 -2.21 2.95 -3.56
C VAL A 78 -0.97 2.63 -4.36
N ILE A 79 -0.10 1.79 -3.78
CA ILE A 79 1.01 1.20 -4.51
C ILE A 79 0.63 -0.23 -4.83
N ILE A 80 0.69 -0.58 -6.09
CA ILE A 80 0.35 -1.91 -6.56
C ILE A 80 1.65 -2.69 -6.77
N PHE A 81 1.74 -3.86 -6.17
CA PHE A 81 2.80 -4.80 -6.48
C PHE A 81 2.32 -5.73 -7.58
N SER A 82 3.16 -5.98 -8.57
CA SER A 82 2.83 -6.96 -9.57
C SER A 82 4.10 -7.49 -10.24
N GLY A 83 4.11 -8.77 -10.54
CA GLY A 83 5.14 -9.33 -11.40
C GLY A 83 4.78 -9.17 -12.87
N VAL A 84 3.57 -8.72 -13.17
CA VAL A 84 3.06 -8.55 -14.54
C VAL A 84 2.58 -7.11 -14.70
N PRO A 85 3.43 -6.21 -15.23
CA PRO A 85 3.09 -4.78 -15.25
C PRO A 85 1.80 -4.43 -15.98
N THR A 86 1.41 -5.20 -16.98
CA THR A 86 0.22 -4.88 -17.75
C THR A 86 -1.07 -5.00 -16.94
N GLU A 87 -1.05 -5.74 -15.83
CA GLU A 87 -2.25 -5.93 -15.03
C GLU A 87 -2.71 -4.66 -14.32
N SER A 88 -1.80 -3.73 -14.10
CA SER A 88 -2.13 -2.52 -13.35
C SER A 88 -2.53 -1.34 -14.23
N SER A 89 -2.37 -1.44 -15.55
CA SER A 89 -2.58 -0.29 -16.44
C SER A 89 -3.97 0.31 -16.31
N GLU A 90 -4.98 -0.54 -16.27
CA GLU A 90 -6.34 -0.07 -16.17
C GLU A 90 -6.59 0.59 -14.82
N LEU A 91 -6.06 0.00 -13.76
CA LEU A 91 -6.25 0.53 -12.43
C LEU A 91 -5.61 1.91 -12.29
N GLU A 92 -4.45 2.09 -12.89
CA GLU A 92 -3.78 3.39 -12.86
C GLU A 92 -4.60 4.45 -13.57
N ARG A 93 -5.28 4.09 -14.64
CA ARG A 93 -6.16 5.04 -15.34
C ARG A 93 -7.40 5.37 -14.54
N LEU A 94 -7.96 4.37 -13.85
CA LEU A 94 -9.17 4.56 -13.06
C LEU A 94 -8.92 5.33 -11.77
N ARG A 95 -7.72 5.18 -11.21
CA ARG A 95 -7.35 5.79 -9.95
C ARG A 95 -6.04 6.56 -10.12
N PRO A 96 -6.09 7.88 -10.31
CA PRO A 96 -4.86 8.66 -10.55
C PRO A 96 -3.81 8.55 -9.44
N LYS A 97 -4.23 8.30 -8.19
CA LYS A 97 -3.28 8.16 -7.08
C LYS A 97 -2.85 6.70 -6.92
N THR A 98 -2.51 6.07 -8.01
CA THR A 98 -2.05 4.68 -8.02
C THR A 98 -0.72 4.60 -8.73
N ARG A 99 0.22 3.87 -8.14
CA ARG A 99 1.56 3.69 -8.71
C ARG A 99 1.91 2.22 -8.69
N LEU A 100 2.50 1.75 -9.78
CA LEU A 100 2.95 0.37 -9.89
C LEU A 100 4.40 0.24 -9.44
N ILE A 101 4.69 -0.78 -8.65
CA ILE A 101 6.06 -1.22 -8.38
C ILE A 101 6.16 -2.67 -8.78
N VAL A 102 7.09 -2.95 -9.70
CA VAL A 102 7.26 -4.30 -10.25
C VAL A 102 8.12 -5.14 -9.32
N LYS A 103 7.72 -6.38 -9.10
CA LYS A 103 8.49 -7.33 -8.31
C LYS A 103 9.66 -7.87 -9.12
N PRO A 104 10.83 -8.11 -8.52
CA PRO A 104 11.19 -7.79 -7.14
C PRO A 104 11.45 -6.30 -6.96
N PHE A 105 11.34 -5.81 -5.73
CA PHE A 105 11.39 -4.38 -5.48
C PHE A 105 12.31 -4.07 -4.30
N SER A 106 12.74 -2.80 -4.24
CA SER A 106 13.54 -2.28 -3.15
C SER A 106 12.63 -1.70 -2.08
N LEU A 107 12.86 -2.09 -0.82
CA LEU A 107 12.09 -1.53 0.29
C LEU A 107 12.34 -0.02 0.42
N VAL A 108 13.57 0.41 0.14
CA VAL A 108 13.90 1.84 0.20
C VAL A 108 13.09 2.62 -0.83
N LEU A 109 13.03 2.12 -2.05
CA LEU A 109 12.24 2.80 -3.10
C LEU A 109 10.76 2.81 -2.76
N LEU A 110 10.29 1.75 -2.11
CA LEU A 110 8.89 1.69 -1.71
C LEU A 110 8.57 2.77 -0.68
N VAL A 111 9.43 2.94 0.32
CA VAL A 111 9.22 3.97 1.33
C VAL A 111 9.28 5.35 0.69
N GLU A 112 10.21 5.56 -0.24
CA GLU A 112 10.29 6.83 -0.93
C GLU A 112 9.01 7.13 -1.71
N ALA A 113 8.47 6.11 -2.38
CA ALA A 113 7.22 6.27 -3.12
C ALA A 113 6.06 6.63 -2.19
N LEU A 114 5.98 5.94 -1.04
CA LEU A 114 4.94 6.25 -0.06
C LEU A 114 5.05 7.68 0.42
N GLU A 115 6.27 8.11 0.74
CA GLU A 115 6.48 9.46 1.24
C GLU A 115 6.09 10.50 0.20
N GLU A 116 6.43 10.24 -1.06
CA GLU A 116 6.05 11.15 -2.13
C GLU A 116 4.53 11.22 -2.29
N MET A 117 3.89 10.07 -2.30
CA MET A 117 2.45 10.00 -2.53
C MET A 117 1.67 10.61 -1.38
N LEU A 118 2.22 10.52 -0.16
CA LEU A 118 1.61 11.11 1.02
C LEU A 118 2.08 12.55 1.24
N SER A 119 2.97 13.04 0.39
CA SER A 119 3.50 14.40 0.46
C SER A 119 4.23 14.68 1.78
N LEU A 120 4.86 13.67 2.33
CA LEU A 120 5.55 13.83 3.61
C LEU A 120 6.85 14.59 3.50
N LYS A 121 7.44 14.63 2.29
CA LYS A 121 8.72 15.28 2.09
C LYS A 121 8.64 16.74 1.70
N THR A 122 7.46 17.22 1.39
CA THR A 122 7.32 18.57 0.86
C THR A 122 7.38 19.64 1.91
N SER A 123 7.25 19.24 3.17
CA SER A 123 7.15 20.20 4.25
C SER A 123 8.44 20.99 4.48
N GLU A 124 9.56 20.45 4.06
CA GLU A 124 10.84 21.07 4.35
C GLU A 124 11.16 22.22 3.42
N THR A 125 10.41 22.41 2.41
CA THR A 125 10.68 23.52 1.51
C THR A 125 10.19 24.82 2.04
#